data_348266fe5fe931a3007ee4095fb652d3
#
_entry.id   348266fe5fe931a3007ee4095fb652d3
#
_cell.length_a   1.000
_cell.length_b   1.000
_cell.length_c   1.000
_cell.angle_alpha   90.00
_cell.angle_beta   90.00
_cell.angle_gamma   90.00
#
_symmetry.space_group_name_H-M   'P 1'
#
loop_
_entity.id
_entity.type
_entity.pdbx_description
1 polymer ?
#
loop_
_entity_poly.entity_id
_entity_poly.type
_entity_poly.pdbx_seq_one_letter_code
_entity_poly.pdbx_strand_id
1 'polypeptide(L)'
;MKFYDVTELAVRNLRESVFRNSLTTIGISVGVASLVAMLSLGIGLQQLASRRLQKSGLFDTVVATSRRDLRNFREQREDAPTPADSPALDESARQRIEQLPGVVEAYPDIRFVTEVRFDDKPHLTMVAGVPFSAKNNNDAFEGMQGSFFTSDAASEVILQKSFAEELLGIKPKPGDDVTAIASLAKPLLGKELTMRYAERTTSSAPAETGGEGAYSVVSRQQTLKIVGVPDLDPDGMRGTARARVFLPLKLAQELHIMQPGLRDATTSGAPTYTSLSVRVGNPNQVPAVEDAIKKMGFSAFSLVDATRNMRQFFAVLDGFLAIFGSLALAVASIGIVNTLVMAILERRREIGIMKALGASDIDVGSLFFAEAGAMGLVGGALGVTLGWVIGHVINFGTNIYLQHQNFPPAQIWSVPLWLVLSAIAFSIIVSLLSGLYPAFRAARLDPVQALRYE
;
A
#
# COMPACT_ATOMS: atom_id res chain seq x y z
N MET A 1 3.67 39.10 -36.63
CA MET A 1 5.02 38.55 -36.37
C MET A 1 5.00 37.01 -36.55
N LYS A 2 6.11 36.40 -37.03
CA LYS A 2 6.20 34.92 -37.10
C LYS A 2 6.41 34.38 -35.69
N PHE A 3 5.92 33.17 -35.42
CA PHE A 3 6.03 32.52 -34.07
C PHE A 3 7.49 32.45 -33.60
N TYR A 4 8.44 32.23 -34.50
CA TYR A 4 9.88 32.18 -34.20
C TYR A 4 10.40 33.54 -33.68
N ASP A 5 9.98 34.64 -34.28
CA ASP A 5 10.40 36.01 -33.88
C ASP A 5 9.90 36.34 -32.46
N VAL A 6 8.69 35.88 -32.13
CA VAL A 6 8.07 36.10 -30.79
C VAL A 6 8.81 35.31 -29.72
N THR A 7 9.20 34.06 -30.02
CA THR A 7 9.94 33.23 -29.04
C THR A 7 11.38 33.75 -28.86
N GLU A 8 12.07 34.19 -29.90
CA GLU A 8 13.40 34.75 -29.80
C GLU A 8 13.40 36.06 -28.98
N LEU A 9 12.45 36.95 -29.26
CA LEU A 9 12.28 38.18 -28.48
C LEU A 9 11.92 37.89 -27.01
N ALA A 10 11.03 36.93 -26.74
CA ALA A 10 10.69 36.56 -25.37
C ALA A 10 11.92 36.04 -24.58
N VAL A 11 12.73 35.20 -25.18
CA VAL A 11 13.98 34.69 -24.56
C VAL A 11 14.99 35.82 -24.33
N ARG A 12 15.15 36.75 -25.30
CA ARG A 12 16.01 37.92 -25.13
C ARG A 12 15.55 38.81 -23.99
N ASN A 13 14.24 39.12 -23.93
CA ASN A 13 13.67 39.92 -22.87
C ASN A 13 13.81 39.30 -21.46
N LEU A 14 13.69 37.98 -21.36
CA LEU A 14 13.96 37.26 -20.13
C LEU A 14 15.40 37.41 -19.63
N ARG A 15 16.37 37.52 -20.55
CA ARG A 15 17.79 37.75 -20.21
C ARG A 15 18.12 39.20 -19.83
N GLU A 16 17.36 40.18 -20.28
CA GLU A 16 17.60 41.60 -19.95
C GLU A 16 17.24 41.97 -18.52
N SER A 17 16.27 41.27 -17.89
CA SER A 17 15.86 41.48 -16.51
C SER A 17 16.02 40.21 -15.63
N VAL A 18 17.25 39.64 -15.65
CA VAL A 18 17.53 38.32 -15.03
C VAL A 18 17.14 38.26 -13.55
N PHE A 19 17.45 39.28 -12.77
CA PHE A 19 17.20 39.24 -11.31
C PHE A 19 15.69 39.15 -10.97
N ARG A 20 14.85 39.94 -11.63
CA ARG A 20 13.40 39.96 -11.41
C ARG A 20 12.74 38.67 -11.93
N ASN A 21 13.11 38.27 -13.15
CA ASN A 21 12.55 37.05 -13.77
C ASN A 21 12.99 35.79 -13.01
N SER A 22 14.22 35.76 -12.47
CA SER A 22 14.68 34.62 -11.65
C SER A 22 13.90 34.50 -10.33
N LEU A 23 13.61 35.60 -9.67
CA LEU A 23 12.84 35.57 -8.41
C LEU A 23 11.44 35.01 -8.65
N THR A 24 10.78 35.44 -9.73
CA THR A 24 9.43 34.92 -10.10
C THR A 24 9.50 33.44 -10.52
N THR A 25 10.52 33.06 -11.32
CA THR A 25 10.73 31.68 -11.75
C THR A 25 11.04 30.77 -10.56
N ILE A 26 11.80 31.22 -9.57
CA ILE A 26 12.03 30.49 -8.31
C ILE A 26 10.70 30.33 -7.55
N GLY A 27 9.87 31.37 -7.46
CA GLY A 27 8.55 31.26 -6.83
C GLY A 27 7.67 30.17 -7.50
N ILE A 28 7.63 30.16 -8.83
CA ILE A 28 6.94 29.12 -9.60
C ILE A 28 7.55 27.73 -9.31
N SER A 29 8.89 27.66 -9.32
CA SER A 29 9.61 26.39 -9.09
C SER A 29 9.31 25.81 -7.71
N VAL A 30 9.27 26.64 -6.67
CA VAL A 30 8.90 26.21 -5.29
C VAL A 30 7.46 25.72 -5.25
N GLY A 31 6.51 26.44 -5.89
CA GLY A 31 5.11 26.03 -5.97
C GLY A 31 4.95 24.68 -6.67
N VAL A 32 5.60 24.49 -7.82
CA VAL A 32 5.56 23.24 -8.56
C VAL A 32 6.30 22.13 -7.80
N ALA A 33 7.44 22.41 -7.18
CA ALA A 33 8.17 21.44 -6.37
C ALA A 33 7.33 20.95 -5.19
N SER A 34 6.61 21.83 -4.51
CA SER A 34 5.68 21.48 -3.42
C SER A 34 4.56 20.55 -3.93
N LEU A 35 3.94 20.89 -5.06
CA LEU A 35 2.89 20.07 -5.66
C LEU A 35 3.41 18.69 -6.06
N VAL A 36 4.54 18.63 -6.77
CA VAL A 36 5.18 17.37 -7.19
C VAL A 36 5.59 16.54 -5.97
N ALA A 37 6.18 17.18 -4.96
CA ALA A 37 6.60 16.51 -3.74
C ALA A 37 5.40 15.85 -3.01
N MET A 38 4.32 16.57 -2.83
CA MET A 38 3.14 16.08 -2.13
C MET A 38 2.47 14.91 -2.89
N LEU A 39 2.24 15.08 -4.20
CA LEU A 39 1.62 14.02 -5.01
C LEU A 39 2.52 12.81 -5.16
N SER A 40 3.85 12.99 -5.30
CA SER A 40 4.81 11.88 -5.38
C SER A 40 4.85 11.04 -4.11
N LEU A 41 4.67 11.66 -2.94
CA LEU A 41 4.58 10.96 -1.66
C LEU A 41 3.31 10.10 -1.61
N GLY A 42 2.15 10.66 -1.98
CA GLY A 42 0.87 9.94 -2.04
C GLY A 42 0.95 8.73 -2.96
N ILE A 43 1.44 8.93 -4.19
CA ILE A 43 1.62 7.86 -5.20
C ILE A 43 2.62 6.81 -4.70
N GLY A 44 3.74 7.22 -4.10
CA GLY A 44 4.78 6.31 -3.60
C GLY A 44 4.26 5.42 -2.46
N LEU A 45 3.54 5.99 -1.49
CA LEU A 45 2.91 5.25 -0.40
C LEU A 45 1.85 4.27 -0.91
N GLN A 46 1.01 4.71 -1.87
CA GLN A 46 0.02 3.83 -2.50
C GLN A 46 0.69 2.66 -3.23
N GLN A 47 1.77 2.91 -3.96
CA GLN A 47 2.52 1.85 -4.65
C GLN A 47 3.20 0.90 -3.68
N LEU A 48 3.81 1.41 -2.60
CA LEU A 48 4.43 0.59 -1.55
C LEU A 48 3.41 -0.35 -0.91
N ALA A 49 2.26 0.20 -0.52
CA ALA A 49 1.18 -0.58 0.05
C ALA A 49 0.65 -1.63 -0.94
N SER A 50 0.38 -1.25 -2.20
CA SER A 50 -0.11 -2.18 -3.22
C SER A 50 0.90 -3.29 -3.54
N ARG A 51 2.20 -2.99 -3.64
CA ARG A 51 3.24 -4.01 -3.91
C ARG A 51 3.38 -5.02 -2.78
N ARG A 52 3.31 -4.58 -1.51
CA ARG A 52 3.34 -5.49 -0.35
C ARG A 52 2.12 -6.40 -0.33
N LEU A 53 0.96 -5.85 -0.67
CA LEU A 53 -0.28 -6.60 -0.74
C LEU A 53 -0.27 -7.63 -1.88
N GLN A 54 0.20 -7.26 -3.08
CA GLN A 54 0.26 -8.15 -4.25
C GLN A 54 1.14 -9.39 -4.02
N LYS A 55 2.23 -9.25 -3.27
CA LYS A 55 3.13 -10.38 -2.94
C LYS A 55 2.59 -11.34 -1.89
N SER A 56 1.44 -11.07 -1.27
CA SER A 56 0.88 -11.90 -0.20
C SER A 56 0.07 -13.11 -0.67
N GLY A 57 -0.23 -13.24 -1.98
CA GLY A 57 -1.08 -14.31 -2.51
C GLY A 57 -2.53 -14.31 -2.00
N LEU A 58 -2.99 -13.19 -1.39
CA LEU A 58 -4.33 -13.10 -0.76
C LEU A 58 -5.35 -12.30 -1.57
N PHE A 59 -4.99 -11.90 -2.81
CA PHE A 59 -5.90 -11.11 -3.66
C PHE A 59 -7.11 -11.88 -4.17
N ASP A 60 -7.00 -13.20 -4.22
CA ASP A 60 -8.04 -14.13 -4.62
C ASP A 60 -8.75 -14.77 -3.41
N THR A 61 -8.49 -14.29 -2.20
CA THR A 61 -9.00 -14.89 -0.97
C THR A 61 -9.96 -13.95 -0.24
N VAL A 62 -11.12 -14.50 0.13
CA VAL A 62 -12.10 -13.89 1.05
C VAL A 62 -12.01 -14.61 2.39
N VAL A 63 -11.90 -13.87 3.47
CA VAL A 63 -11.98 -14.43 4.83
C VAL A 63 -13.42 -14.27 5.33
N ALA A 64 -14.08 -15.39 5.55
CA ALA A 64 -15.41 -15.45 6.14
C ALA A 64 -15.32 -15.77 7.64
N THR A 65 -16.05 -15.02 8.47
CA THR A 65 -16.09 -15.22 9.93
C THR A 65 -17.52 -15.18 10.43
N SER A 66 -17.80 -15.89 11.53
CA SER A 66 -19.10 -15.73 12.21
C SER A 66 -19.19 -14.32 12.80
N ARG A 67 -20.34 -13.66 12.69
CA ARG A 67 -20.57 -12.35 13.31
C ARG A 67 -20.46 -12.40 14.84
N ARG A 68 -20.64 -13.58 15.44
CA ARG A 68 -20.46 -13.80 16.88
C ARG A 68 -19.00 -13.64 17.30
N ASP A 69 -18.06 -14.12 16.49
CA ASP A 69 -16.65 -14.14 16.84
C ASP A 69 -15.98 -12.78 16.69
N LEU A 70 -16.41 -11.96 15.72
CA LEU A 70 -15.93 -10.58 15.57
C LEU A 70 -16.23 -9.68 16.79
N ARG A 71 -17.25 -10.01 17.56
CA ARG A 71 -17.61 -9.25 18.76
C ARG A 71 -16.63 -9.50 19.90
N ASN A 72 -16.14 -10.72 20.05
CA ASN A 72 -15.13 -11.07 21.05
C ASN A 72 -13.78 -10.40 20.77
N PHE A 73 -13.49 -10.07 19.51
CA PHE A 73 -12.29 -9.34 19.11
C PHE A 73 -12.41 -7.81 19.19
N ARG A 74 -13.63 -7.27 19.13
CA ARG A 74 -13.85 -5.80 19.05
C ARG A 74 -14.22 -5.15 20.35
N GLU A 75 -14.33 -5.97 21.42
CA GLU A 75 -14.46 -5.57 22.81
C GLU A 75 -15.30 -4.37 23.22
N GLN A 76 -16.14 -4.56 24.23
CA GLN A 76 -16.51 -3.55 25.23
C GLN A 76 -17.26 -2.29 24.74
N ARG A 77 -18.10 -2.39 23.73
CA ARG A 77 -19.27 -1.50 23.65
C ARG A 77 -20.52 -2.30 24.01
N GLU A 78 -20.93 -2.17 25.25
CA GLU A 78 -21.97 -2.91 25.92
C GLU A 78 -23.39 -2.76 25.34
N ASP A 79 -23.63 -1.89 24.35
CA ASP A 79 -24.99 -1.45 23.99
C ASP A 79 -25.49 -1.80 22.58
N ALA A 80 -24.85 -2.69 21.84
CA ALA A 80 -25.40 -3.10 20.54
C ALA A 80 -26.20 -4.40 20.66
N PRO A 81 -27.52 -4.43 20.31
CA PRO A 81 -28.33 -5.64 20.36
C PRO A 81 -27.74 -6.71 19.45
N THR A 82 -27.53 -7.89 20.01
CA THR A 82 -27.04 -9.07 19.28
C THR A 82 -28.16 -9.53 18.35
N PRO A 83 -27.96 -9.66 17.04
CA PRO A 83 -28.84 -10.47 16.22
C PRO A 83 -28.71 -11.91 16.74
N ALA A 84 -29.77 -12.43 17.34
CA ALA A 84 -29.82 -13.79 17.87
C ALA A 84 -29.60 -14.88 16.81
N ASP A 85 -29.64 -14.52 15.52
CA ASP A 85 -29.65 -15.39 14.35
C ASP A 85 -28.37 -15.38 13.51
N SER A 86 -27.19 -15.09 14.10
CA SER A 86 -25.95 -15.26 13.32
C SER A 86 -25.66 -16.76 13.17
N PRO A 87 -25.63 -17.29 11.92
CA PRO A 87 -25.42 -18.72 11.70
C PRO A 87 -24.02 -19.13 12.18
N ALA A 88 -23.93 -20.36 12.69
CA ALA A 88 -22.65 -20.95 13.04
C ALA A 88 -21.85 -21.23 11.75
N LEU A 89 -20.54 -21.02 11.80
CA LEU A 89 -19.65 -21.34 10.69
C LEU A 89 -19.20 -22.80 10.83
N ASP A 90 -20.09 -23.71 10.43
CA ASP A 90 -19.91 -25.16 10.50
C ASP A 90 -19.55 -25.75 9.14
N GLU A 91 -19.40 -27.05 9.07
CA GLU A 91 -19.10 -27.77 7.83
C GLU A 91 -20.20 -27.59 6.76
N SER A 92 -21.46 -27.46 7.17
CA SER A 92 -22.57 -27.18 6.26
C SER A 92 -22.47 -25.77 5.64
N ALA A 93 -22.04 -24.80 6.41
CA ALA A 93 -21.77 -23.44 5.95
C ALA A 93 -20.57 -23.43 4.99
N ARG A 94 -19.49 -24.15 5.31
CA ARG A 94 -18.32 -24.29 4.43
C ARG A 94 -18.72 -24.84 3.06
N GLN A 95 -19.50 -25.94 3.03
CA GLN A 95 -19.96 -26.54 1.77
C GLN A 95 -20.86 -25.59 0.97
N ARG A 96 -21.76 -24.84 1.61
CA ARG A 96 -22.59 -23.83 0.93
C ARG A 96 -21.76 -22.70 0.32
N ILE A 97 -20.71 -22.25 1.04
CA ILE A 97 -19.80 -21.23 0.56
C ILE A 97 -18.96 -21.76 -0.62
N GLU A 98 -18.51 -23.00 -0.55
CA GLU A 98 -17.73 -23.65 -1.61
C GLU A 98 -18.53 -23.82 -2.93
N GLN A 99 -19.87 -23.94 -2.83
CA GLN A 99 -20.76 -24.01 -3.99
C GLN A 99 -21.08 -22.64 -4.64
N LEU A 100 -20.60 -21.53 -4.08
CA LEU A 100 -20.83 -20.21 -4.68
C LEU A 100 -20.11 -20.07 -6.02
N PRO A 101 -20.73 -19.39 -7.01
CA PRO A 101 -20.11 -19.15 -8.29
C PRO A 101 -18.77 -18.40 -8.15
N GLY A 102 -17.71 -18.93 -8.76
CA GLY A 102 -16.38 -18.35 -8.71
C GLY A 102 -15.50 -18.80 -7.54
N VAL A 103 -16.05 -19.54 -6.57
CA VAL A 103 -15.26 -20.15 -5.49
C VAL A 103 -14.57 -21.41 -6.01
N VAL A 104 -13.29 -21.53 -5.77
CA VAL A 104 -12.45 -22.70 -6.11
C VAL A 104 -12.33 -23.63 -4.93
N GLU A 105 -12.19 -23.08 -3.73
CA GLU A 105 -11.94 -23.83 -2.50
C GLU A 105 -12.35 -23.00 -1.28
N ALA A 106 -12.91 -23.65 -0.28
CA ALA A 106 -13.18 -23.07 1.04
C ALA A 106 -12.63 -23.98 2.14
N TYR A 107 -11.67 -23.48 2.92
CA TYR A 107 -11.01 -24.25 3.97
C TYR A 107 -10.95 -23.48 5.30
N PRO A 108 -10.95 -24.20 6.44
CA PRO A 108 -10.86 -23.55 7.75
C PRO A 108 -9.46 -22.94 7.98
N ASP A 109 -9.46 -21.74 8.53
CA ASP A 109 -8.21 -21.07 8.95
C ASP A 109 -7.87 -21.52 10.37
N ILE A 110 -7.04 -22.56 10.48
CA ILE A 110 -6.64 -23.17 11.74
C ILE A 110 -5.34 -22.54 12.20
N ARG A 111 -5.38 -21.90 13.39
CA ARG A 111 -4.24 -21.25 14.01
C ARG A 111 -4.23 -21.47 15.50
N PHE A 112 -3.06 -21.74 16.02
CA PHE A 112 -2.89 -21.94 17.46
C PHE A 112 -1.46 -21.57 17.89
N VAL A 113 -1.32 -21.20 19.16
CA VAL A 113 -0.02 -20.95 19.78
C VAL A 113 0.41 -22.23 20.48
N THR A 114 1.64 -22.67 20.24
CA THR A 114 2.15 -23.88 20.85
C THR A 114 3.66 -23.80 21.10
N GLU A 115 4.16 -24.68 21.96
CA GLU A 115 5.58 -24.85 22.20
C GLU A 115 6.16 -25.79 21.13
N VAL A 116 7.16 -25.29 20.43
CA VAL A 116 7.93 -26.04 19.46
C VAL A 116 9.36 -26.21 19.98
N ARG A 117 9.90 -27.43 19.98
CA ARG A 117 11.26 -27.73 20.43
C ARG A 117 12.15 -28.10 19.26
N PHE A 118 13.29 -27.45 19.21
CA PHE A 118 14.36 -27.76 18.27
C PHE A 118 15.67 -27.80 19.02
N ASP A 119 16.44 -28.90 18.87
CA ASP A 119 17.65 -29.17 19.65
C ASP A 119 17.44 -28.95 21.17
N ASP A 120 16.33 -29.48 21.72
CA ASP A 120 15.86 -29.37 23.12
C ASP A 120 15.54 -27.93 23.62
N LYS A 121 15.66 -26.94 22.78
CA LYS A 121 15.29 -25.56 23.13
C LYS A 121 13.80 -25.30 22.83
N PRO A 122 13.03 -24.85 23.83
CA PRO A 122 11.62 -24.54 23.63
C PRO A 122 11.45 -23.15 23.00
N HIS A 123 10.56 -23.04 22.03
CA HIS A 123 10.14 -21.81 21.36
C HIS A 123 8.63 -21.74 21.35
N LEU A 124 8.04 -20.69 21.94
CA LEU A 124 6.61 -20.45 21.84
C LEU A 124 6.32 -19.72 20.53
N THR A 125 5.48 -20.31 19.67
CA THR A 125 5.24 -19.77 18.35
C THR A 125 3.81 -20.03 17.86
N MET A 126 3.37 -19.21 16.90
CA MET A 126 2.11 -19.40 16.20
C MET A 126 2.29 -20.41 15.06
N VAL A 127 1.41 -21.39 15.03
CA VAL A 127 1.34 -22.43 14.00
C VAL A 127 0.07 -22.22 13.16
N ALA A 128 0.14 -22.43 11.85
CA ALA A 128 -1.03 -22.40 10.96
C ALA A 128 -1.10 -23.65 10.09
N GLY A 129 -2.34 -24.11 9.85
CA GLY A 129 -2.64 -25.14 8.86
C GLY A 129 -2.73 -24.53 7.46
N VAL A 130 -2.03 -25.14 6.49
CA VAL A 130 -1.99 -24.72 5.09
C VAL A 130 -2.47 -25.86 4.20
N PRO A 131 -3.45 -25.62 3.29
CA PRO A 131 -3.93 -26.65 2.39
C PRO A 131 -2.88 -27.01 1.33
N PHE A 132 -2.93 -28.24 0.83
CA PHE A 132 -1.96 -28.70 -0.17
C PHE A 132 -2.05 -27.87 -1.48
N SER A 133 -3.21 -27.34 -1.79
CA SER A 133 -3.45 -26.45 -2.92
C SER A 133 -2.62 -25.16 -2.89
N ALA A 134 -2.19 -24.72 -1.72
CA ALA A 134 -1.37 -23.52 -1.55
C ALA A 134 -0.01 -23.62 -2.27
N LYS A 135 0.47 -24.81 -2.56
CA LYS A 135 1.70 -25.06 -3.34
C LYS A 135 1.74 -24.29 -4.66
N ASN A 136 0.61 -24.28 -5.37
CA ASN A 136 0.51 -23.71 -6.72
C ASN A 136 -0.18 -22.33 -6.73
N ASN A 137 -0.69 -21.89 -5.60
CA ASN A 137 -1.63 -20.77 -5.52
C ASN A 137 -1.19 -19.66 -4.55
N ASN A 138 -0.05 -19.85 -3.89
CA ASN A 138 0.52 -18.82 -3.03
C ASN A 138 1.98 -18.60 -3.43
N ASP A 139 2.25 -17.45 -4.02
CA ASP A 139 3.57 -17.04 -4.52
C ASP A 139 4.66 -17.09 -3.43
N ALA A 140 4.25 -17.05 -2.15
CA ALA A 140 5.21 -17.15 -1.05
C ALA A 140 5.90 -18.52 -0.96
N PHE A 141 5.28 -19.58 -1.51
CA PHE A 141 5.90 -20.91 -1.59
C PHE A 141 6.62 -21.14 -2.92
N GLU A 142 6.52 -20.22 -3.87
CA GLU A 142 7.26 -20.27 -5.11
C GLU A 142 8.75 -19.97 -4.83
N GLY A 143 9.64 -20.82 -5.30
CA GLY A 143 11.09 -20.65 -5.08
C GLY A 143 11.59 -20.91 -3.67
N MET A 144 10.78 -21.51 -2.78
CA MET A 144 11.22 -21.92 -1.44
C MET A 144 12.39 -22.90 -1.50
N GLN A 145 13.24 -22.88 -0.49
CA GLN A 145 14.30 -23.87 -0.34
C GLN A 145 13.75 -25.14 0.31
N GLY A 146 14.06 -26.29 -0.29
CA GLY A 146 13.49 -27.57 0.10
C GLY A 146 12.30 -27.97 -0.77
N SER A 147 11.29 -28.59 -0.17
CA SER A 147 10.07 -29.04 -0.86
C SER A 147 8.83 -28.60 -0.10
N PHE A 148 7.72 -28.48 -0.81
CA PHE A 148 6.40 -28.39 -0.18
C PHE A 148 5.99 -29.74 0.42
N PHE A 149 4.94 -29.79 1.21
CA PHE A 149 4.44 -31.04 1.82
C PHE A 149 4.26 -32.15 0.80
N THR A 150 4.55 -33.38 1.21
CA THR A 150 4.34 -34.55 0.36
C THR A 150 2.87 -34.95 0.28
N SER A 151 2.09 -34.69 1.34
CA SER A 151 0.64 -34.91 1.38
C SER A 151 -0.02 -33.96 2.40
N ASP A 152 -1.33 -33.86 2.37
CA ASP A 152 -2.10 -32.98 3.23
C ASP A 152 -2.18 -33.45 4.71
N ALA A 153 -1.75 -34.70 5.00
CA ALA A 153 -1.67 -35.28 6.32
C ALA A 153 -0.23 -35.69 6.71
N ALA A 154 0.79 -35.25 5.97
CA ALA A 154 2.18 -35.60 6.26
C ALA A 154 2.65 -34.98 7.57
N SER A 155 3.47 -35.71 8.35
CA SER A 155 4.14 -35.15 9.55
C SER A 155 5.33 -34.27 9.15
N GLU A 156 5.05 -33.24 8.38
CA GLU A 156 6.01 -32.32 7.79
C GLU A 156 5.71 -30.88 8.20
N VAL A 157 6.74 -30.03 8.17
CA VAL A 157 6.62 -28.63 8.58
C VAL A 157 7.44 -27.73 7.66
N ILE A 158 6.85 -26.56 7.35
CA ILE A 158 7.53 -25.46 6.66
C ILE A 158 7.76 -24.35 7.68
N LEU A 159 8.97 -23.81 7.74
CA LEU A 159 9.35 -22.78 8.71
C LEU A 159 9.45 -21.42 8.01
N GLN A 160 8.88 -20.38 8.59
CA GLN A 160 9.13 -19.01 8.17
C GLN A 160 10.61 -18.63 8.31
N LYS A 161 11.14 -17.83 7.41
CA LYS A 161 12.56 -17.42 7.38
C LYS A 161 13.05 -16.84 8.72
N SER A 162 12.30 -15.91 9.31
CA SER A 162 12.68 -15.30 10.59
C SER A 162 12.70 -16.30 11.76
N PHE A 163 11.89 -17.36 11.69
CA PHE A 163 11.91 -18.42 12.67
C PHE A 163 13.09 -19.36 12.45
N ALA A 164 13.43 -19.64 11.20
CA ALA A 164 14.64 -20.41 10.86
C ALA A 164 15.92 -19.68 11.34
N GLU A 165 15.99 -18.36 11.21
CA GLU A 165 17.08 -17.52 11.75
C GLU A 165 17.17 -17.64 13.27
N GLU A 166 16.03 -17.57 13.97
CA GLU A 166 15.96 -17.70 15.42
C GLU A 166 16.42 -19.08 15.90
N LEU A 167 15.99 -20.17 15.24
CA LEU A 167 16.40 -21.53 15.59
C LEU A 167 17.92 -21.74 15.45
N LEU A 168 18.54 -21.10 14.46
CA LEU A 168 19.99 -21.15 14.23
C LEU A 168 20.77 -20.15 15.09
N GLY A 169 20.09 -19.30 15.89
CA GLY A 169 20.74 -18.26 16.69
C GLY A 169 21.36 -17.14 15.85
N ILE A 170 20.96 -17.00 14.59
CA ILE A 170 21.45 -15.96 13.69
C ILE A 170 20.68 -14.67 14.00
N LYS A 171 21.39 -13.66 14.51
CA LYS A 171 20.81 -12.32 14.66
C LYS A 171 21.02 -11.57 13.35
N PRO A 172 19.96 -11.13 12.67
CA PRO A 172 20.11 -10.29 11.48
C PRO A 172 20.87 -9.01 11.86
N LYS A 173 22.01 -8.77 11.23
CA LYS A 173 22.74 -7.51 11.38
C LYS A 173 22.14 -6.46 10.45
N PRO A 174 21.98 -5.21 10.90
CA PRO A 174 21.56 -4.12 10.03
C PRO A 174 22.63 -3.93 8.93
N GLY A 175 22.24 -4.10 7.67
CA GLY A 175 23.12 -3.87 6.51
C GLY A 175 23.83 -5.10 5.93
N ASP A 176 23.70 -6.29 6.52
CA ASP A 176 24.08 -7.50 5.81
C ASP A 176 23.06 -7.80 4.71
N ASP A 177 23.55 -7.97 3.50
CA ASP A 177 22.79 -8.55 2.40
C ASP A 177 22.07 -9.80 2.93
N VAL A 178 20.77 -9.83 2.68
CA VAL A 178 19.83 -10.88 3.09
C VAL A 178 20.55 -12.22 3.11
N THR A 179 20.77 -12.79 4.30
CA THR A 179 21.42 -14.10 4.45
C THR A 179 20.76 -15.03 3.44
N ALA A 180 21.54 -15.54 2.51
CA ALA A 180 20.98 -16.28 1.39
C ALA A 180 20.12 -17.41 1.96
N ILE A 181 18.86 -17.47 1.62
CA ILE A 181 17.90 -18.43 2.20
C ILE A 181 18.42 -19.86 2.13
N ALA A 182 19.23 -20.18 1.12
CA ALA A 182 19.88 -21.48 0.98
C ALA A 182 20.83 -21.80 2.16
N SER A 183 21.51 -20.79 2.73
CA SER A 183 22.39 -20.99 3.90
C SER A 183 21.61 -21.23 5.18
N LEU A 184 20.40 -20.67 5.30
CA LEU A 184 19.48 -20.90 6.42
C LEU A 184 18.75 -22.25 6.31
N ALA A 185 18.34 -22.63 5.12
CA ALA A 185 17.56 -23.83 4.90
C ALA A 185 18.40 -25.09 5.03
N LYS A 186 19.62 -25.11 4.47
CA LYS A 186 20.49 -26.27 4.41
C LYS A 186 20.73 -26.97 5.77
N PRO A 187 21.01 -26.30 6.90
CA PRO A 187 21.20 -26.94 8.20
C PRO A 187 19.91 -27.42 8.86
N LEU A 188 18.73 -26.96 8.41
CA LEU A 188 17.42 -27.25 9.00
C LEU A 188 16.66 -28.33 8.22
N LEU A 189 16.82 -28.39 6.90
CA LEU A 189 16.10 -29.34 6.05
C LEU A 189 16.39 -30.78 6.43
N GLY A 190 15.31 -31.55 6.60
CA GLY A 190 15.39 -32.96 6.99
C GLY A 190 15.56 -33.22 8.49
N LYS A 191 15.80 -32.18 9.32
CA LYS A 191 15.82 -32.32 10.78
C LYS A 191 14.41 -32.44 11.35
N GLU A 192 14.31 -32.97 12.55
CA GLU A 192 13.07 -33.13 13.30
C GLU A 192 12.85 -31.96 14.27
N LEU A 193 11.60 -31.61 14.41
CA LEU A 193 11.09 -30.60 15.30
C LEU A 193 9.92 -31.17 16.09
N THR A 194 9.93 -31.05 17.41
CA THR A 194 8.89 -31.60 18.27
C THR A 194 7.93 -30.48 18.69
N MET A 195 6.64 -30.65 18.34
CA MET A 195 5.57 -29.77 18.75
C MET A 195 4.85 -30.34 19.96
N ARG A 196 4.64 -29.55 21.03
CA ARG A 196 3.86 -29.93 22.22
C ARG A 196 2.56 -29.16 22.22
N TYR A 197 1.43 -29.87 22.26
CA TYR A 197 0.10 -29.27 22.24
C TYR A 197 -0.83 -29.89 23.28
N ALA A 198 -1.88 -29.16 23.63
CA ALA A 198 -2.93 -29.62 24.51
C ALA A 198 -4.08 -30.22 23.67
N GLU A 199 -4.35 -31.50 23.88
CA GLU A 199 -5.51 -32.17 23.29
C GLU A 199 -6.64 -32.23 24.31
N ARG A 200 -7.83 -31.93 23.86
CA ARG A 200 -9.02 -32.10 24.67
C ARG A 200 -9.60 -33.51 24.46
N THR A 201 -9.68 -34.27 25.51
CA THR A 201 -10.26 -35.60 25.49
C THR A 201 -11.58 -35.58 26.30
N THR A 202 -12.64 -36.11 25.71
CA THR A 202 -13.92 -36.31 26.46
C THR A 202 -13.70 -37.34 27.54
N SER A 203 -13.89 -36.95 28.79
CA SER A 203 -13.82 -37.88 29.91
C SER A 203 -15.06 -38.77 29.90
N SER A 204 -14.86 -40.08 29.90
CA SER A 204 -15.93 -41.07 30.05
C SER A 204 -16.42 -41.25 31.53
N ALA A 205 -16.04 -40.34 32.41
CA ALA A 205 -16.54 -40.33 33.79
C ALA A 205 -17.99 -39.84 33.84
N PRO A 206 -18.89 -40.53 34.57
CA PRO A 206 -20.28 -40.09 34.75
C PRO A 206 -20.27 -38.72 35.45
N ALA A 207 -20.97 -37.76 34.88
CA ALA A 207 -21.15 -36.43 35.46
C ALA A 207 -22.03 -36.56 36.73
N GLU A 208 -21.40 -36.69 37.88
CA GLU A 208 -22.05 -36.42 39.17
C GLU A 208 -22.05 -34.91 39.37
N THR A 209 -23.19 -34.28 39.22
CA THR A 209 -23.48 -32.83 39.32
C THR A 209 -23.47 -32.07 38.01
N GLY A 210 -24.63 -31.76 37.52
CA GLY A 210 -25.16 -30.77 36.57
C GLY A 210 -24.26 -29.65 35.94
N GLY A 211 -23.04 -29.96 35.57
CA GLY A 211 -22.10 -29.07 34.90
C GLY A 211 -21.75 -29.62 33.53
N GLU A 212 -21.54 -28.74 32.54
CA GLU A 212 -21.11 -29.02 31.21
C GLU A 212 -20.02 -30.11 31.19
N GLY A 213 -20.16 -31.14 30.34
CA GLY A 213 -19.40 -32.39 30.33
C GLY A 213 -17.91 -32.25 30.65
N ALA A 214 -17.48 -33.02 31.68
CA ALA A 214 -16.11 -33.02 32.14
C ALA A 214 -15.15 -33.42 31.00
N TYR A 215 -14.22 -32.53 30.66
CA TYR A 215 -13.14 -32.83 29.71
C TYR A 215 -11.81 -32.90 30.45
N SER A 216 -10.91 -33.71 29.96
CA SER A 216 -9.53 -33.73 30.42
C SER A 216 -8.62 -33.11 29.32
N VAL A 217 -7.62 -32.37 29.76
CA VAL A 217 -6.60 -31.82 28.88
C VAL A 217 -5.36 -32.68 28.99
N VAL A 218 -4.98 -33.30 27.87
CA VAL A 218 -3.80 -34.17 27.80
C VAL A 218 -2.72 -33.47 26.98
N SER A 219 -1.51 -33.39 27.53
CA SER A 219 -0.35 -32.90 26.76
C SER A 219 0.09 -33.96 25.76
N ARG A 220 0.11 -33.63 24.48
CA ARG A 220 0.60 -34.49 23.40
C ARG A 220 1.85 -33.90 22.77
N GLN A 221 2.61 -34.76 22.11
CA GLN A 221 3.79 -34.40 21.35
C GLN A 221 3.68 -34.99 19.97
N GLN A 222 4.03 -34.17 18.96
CA GLN A 222 4.08 -34.57 17.57
C GLN A 222 5.46 -34.22 17.00
N THR A 223 6.14 -35.23 16.47
CA THR A 223 7.41 -35.02 15.78
C THR A 223 7.13 -34.71 14.32
N LEU A 224 7.73 -33.64 13.81
CA LEU A 224 7.54 -33.10 12.48
C LEU A 224 8.89 -32.95 11.79
N LYS A 225 8.95 -33.30 10.51
CA LYS A 225 10.14 -33.14 9.69
C LYS A 225 10.14 -31.79 8.97
N ILE A 226 11.20 -31.02 9.10
CA ILE A 226 11.37 -29.76 8.39
C ILE A 226 11.64 -30.05 6.92
N VAL A 227 10.74 -29.62 6.03
CA VAL A 227 10.82 -29.88 4.58
C VAL A 227 11.09 -28.64 3.75
N GLY A 228 10.79 -27.44 4.26
CA GLY A 228 10.95 -26.23 3.48
C GLY A 228 11.08 -24.94 4.31
N VAL A 229 11.71 -23.95 3.68
CA VAL A 229 11.82 -22.57 4.18
C VAL A 229 11.55 -21.62 3.02
N PRO A 230 10.42 -20.89 2.99
CA PRO A 230 10.12 -19.90 1.97
C PRO A 230 10.92 -18.61 2.18
N ASP A 231 11.25 -17.92 1.08
CA ASP A 231 11.92 -16.61 1.14
C ASP A 231 10.95 -15.51 1.49
N LEU A 232 9.73 -15.57 0.96
CA LEU A 232 8.65 -14.67 1.28
C LEU A 232 7.87 -15.20 2.49
N ASP A 233 7.34 -14.29 3.30
CA ASP A 233 6.49 -14.67 4.44
C ASP A 233 5.08 -15.02 3.94
N PRO A 234 4.64 -16.28 4.01
CA PRO A 234 3.32 -16.68 3.55
C PRO A 234 2.17 -16.02 4.33
N ASP A 235 2.47 -15.49 5.52
CA ASP A 235 1.49 -14.92 6.44
C ASP A 235 1.80 -13.46 6.82
N GLY A 236 2.67 -12.81 6.07
CA GLY A 236 3.23 -11.48 6.37
C GLY A 236 2.20 -10.36 6.55
N MET A 237 0.95 -10.55 6.08
CA MET A 237 -0.13 -9.56 6.17
C MET A 237 -0.89 -9.56 7.51
N ARG A 238 -0.70 -10.57 8.35
CA ARG A 238 -1.49 -10.75 9.58
C ARG A 238 -0.89 -10.10 10.84
N GLY A 239 0.08 -9.23 10.68
CA GLY A 239 0.66 -8.45 11.77
C GLY A 239 1.23 -9.31 12.89
N THR A 240 0.78 -9.09 14.13
CA THR A 240 1.25 -9.83 15.33
C THR A 240 0.74 -11.27 15.41
N ALA A 241 -0.35 -11.60 14.71
CA ALA A 241 -0.91 -12.95 14.65
C ALA A 241 -0.32 -13.81 13.51
N ARG A 242 0.89 -13.48 13.04
CA ARG A 242 1.58 -14.23 11.99
C ARG A 242 1.99 -15.61 12.45
N ALA A 243 1.68 -16.60 11.63
CA ALA A 243 2.22 -17.94 11.81
C ALA A 243 3.70 -17.97 11.37
N ARG A 244 4.52 -18.62 12.16
CA ARG A 244 5.96 -18.80 11.89
C ARG A 244 6.29 -20.26 11.53
N VAL A 245 5.31 -21.13 11.74
CA VAL A 245 5.39 -22.56 11.48
C VAL A 245 4.12 -22.97 10.74
N PHE A 246 4.26 -23.68 9.64
CA PHE A 246 3.17 -24.12 8.79
C PHE A 246 3.09 -25.62 8.74
N LEU A 247 1.88 -26.16 8.97
CA LEU A 247 1.57 -27.59 8.90
C LEU A 247 0.62 -27.88 7.75
N PRO A 248 0.57 -29.10 7.22
CA PRO A 248 -0.54 -29.53 6.36
C PRO A 248 -1.88 -29.34 7.07
N LEU A 249 -2.87 -28.79 6.35
CA LEU A 249 -4.17 -28.44 6.92
C LEU A 249 -4.89 -29.64 7.56
N LYS A 250 -4.87 -30.79 6.88
CA LYS A 250 -5.52 -32.00 7.39
C LYS A 250 -4.86 -32.51 8.66
N LEU A 251 -3.53 -32.48 8.73
CA LEU A 251 -2.82 -32.79 9.97
C LEU A 251 -3.24 -31.84 11.09
N ALA A 252 -3.31 -30.52 10.82
CA ALA A 252 -3.72 -29.54 11.82
C ALA A 252 -5.18 -29.77 12.31
N GLN A 253 -6.07 -30.28 11.46
CA GLN A 253 -7.44 -30.67 11.83
C GLN A 253 -7.48 -31.94 12.71
N GLU A 254 -6.65 -32.93 12.36
CA GLU A 254 -6.60 -34.23 13.06
C GLU A 254 -6.01 -34.13 14.48
N LEU A 255 -5.19 -33.13 14.75
CA LEU A 255 -4.55 -32.96 16.05
C LEU A 255 -5.52 -32.55 17.19
N HIS A 256 -6.78 -32.17 16.89
CA HIS A 256 -7.81 -31.77 17.86
C HIS A 256 -7.29 -30.79 18.93
N ILE A 257 -6.48 -29.82 18.51
CA ILE A 257 -5.80 -28.90 19.42
C ILE A 257 -6.83 -28.00 20.11
N MET A 258 -6.72 -27.91 21.41
CA MET A 258 -7.52 -26.99 22.20
C MET A 258 -7.24 -25.56 21.82
N GLN A 259 -8.22 -24.87 21.23
CA GLN A 259 -8.13 -23.46 20.91
C GLN A 259 -8.92 -22.63 21.94
N PRO A 260 -8.29 -21.66 22.61
CA PRO A 260 -9.00 -20.77 23.52
C PRO A 260 -10.09 -19.99 22.75
N GLY A 261 -11.34 -20.05 23.22
CA GLY A 261 -12.46 -19.31 22.61
C GLY A 261 -13.30 -20.09 21.58
N LEU A 262 -12.89 -21.27 21.12
CA LEU A 262 -13.80 -22.16 20.42
C LEU A 262 -14.75 -22.80 21.43
N ARG A 263 -16.04 -22.50 21.35
CA ARG A 263 -17.07 -23.28 22.01
C ARG A 263 -17.15 -24.63 21.31
N ASP A 264 -16.90 -25.67 22.09
CA ASP A 264 -17.00 -27.02 21.55
C ASP A 264 -18.36 -27.31 20.95
N ALA A 265 -18.31 -28.09 19.90
CA ALA A 265 -19.42 -28.78 19.27
C ALA A 265 -20.20 -29.77 20.20
N THR A 266 -19.92 -29.80 21.50
CA THR A 266 -20.55 -30.73 22.43
C THR A 266 -22.04 -30.50 22.61
N THR A 267 -22.59 -29.36 22.17
CA THR A 267 -24.03 -29.10 22.24
C THR A 267 -24.79 -29.37 20.94
N SER A 268 -24.12 -29.48 19.77
CA SER A 268 -24.78 -29.72 18.48
C SER A 268 -24.01 -30.63 17.48
N GLY A 269 -22.97 -31.31 17.91
CA GLY A 269 -22.39 -32.45 17.17
C GLY A 269 -21.53 -32.10 15.94
N ALA A 270 -21.46 -30.86 15.47
CA ALA A 270 -20.66 -30.48 14.31
C ALA A 270 -19.54 -29.50 14.70
N PRO A 271 -18.31 -29.65 14.18
CA PRO A 271 -17.20 -28.73 14.42
C PRO A 271 -17.56 -27.35 13.88
N THR A 272 -17.39 -26.31 14.69
CA THR A 272 -17.54 -24.92 14.29
C THR A 272 -16.17 -24.29 14.03
N TYR A 273 -16.07 -23.48 13.00
CA TYR A 273 -14.85 -22.81 12.62
C TYR A 273 -14.89 -21.33 13.05
N THR A 274 -13.77 -20.79 13.49
CA THR A 274 -13.64 -19.35 13.80
C THR A 274 -13.65 -18.53 12.51
N SER A 275 -12.95 -19.00 11.50
CA SER A 275 -12.89 -18.37 10.19
C SER A 275 -12.64 -19.41 9.07
N LEU A 276 -13.13 -19.08 7.88
CA LEU A 276 -12.86 -19.80 6.65
C LEU A 276 -12.07 -18.90 5.70
N SER A 277 -11.09 -19.47 5.06
CA SER A 277 -10.43 -18.87 3.90
C SER A 277 -11.09 -19.39 2.64
N VAL A 278 -11.69 -18.50 1.86
CA VAL A 278 -12.44 -18.81 0.64
C VAL A 278 -11.66 -18.30 -0.56
N ARG A 279 -11.16 -19.19 -1.38
CA ARG A 279 -10.39 -18.84 -2.56
C ARG A 279 -11.28 -18.72 -3.79
N VAL A 280 -11.09 -17.63 -4.52
CA VAL A 280 -11.86 -17.27 -5.72
C VAL A 280 -10.95 -17.40 -6.94
N GLY A 281 -11.45 -18.04 -8.01
CA GLY A 281 -10.64 -18.30 -9.21
C GLY A 281 -10.23 -17.04 -10.00
N ASN A 282 -10.98 -15.93 -9.83
CA ASN A 282 -10.68 -14.68 -10.49
C ASN A 282 -10.79 -13.52 -9.49
N PRO A 283 -9.73 -12.73 -9.26
CA PRO A 283 -9.75 -11.58 -8.35
C PRO A 283 -10.88 -10.57 -8.63
N ASN A 284 -11.34 -10.44 -9.85
CA ASN A 284 -12.46 -9.56 -10.20
C ASN A 284 -13.81 -10.04 -9.64
N GLN A 285 -13.93 -11.32 -9.30
CA GLN A 285 -15.15 -11.91 -8.73
C GLN A 285 -15.16 -11.87 -7.20
N VAL A 286 -14.04 -11.53 -6.56
CA VAL A 286 -13.90 -11.45 -5.10
C VAL A 286 -14.98 -10.58 -4.45
N PRO A 287 -15.31 -9.37 -4.94
CA PRO A 287 -16.38 -8.57 -4.35
C PRO A 287 -17.77 -9.24 -4.43
N ALA A 288 -18.05 -9.94 -5.52
CA ALA A 288 -19.33 -10.62 -5.70
C ALA A 288 -19.48 -11.82 -4.75
N VAL A 289 -18.39 -12.60 -4.57
CA VAL A 289 -18.34 -13.71 -3.60
C VAL A 289 -18.45 -13.18 -2.17
N GLU A 290 -17.76 -12.10 -1.85
CA GLU A 290 -17.83 -11.45 -0.54
C GLU A 290 -19.25 -11.01 -0.20
N ASP A 291 -19.94 -10.35 -1.15
CA ASP A 291 -21.34 -9.94 -0.99
C ASP A 291 -22.29 -11.13 -0.84
N ALA A 292 -22.04 -12.23 -1.57
CA ALA A 292 -22.82 -13.46 -1.43
C ALA A 292 -22.66 -14.07 -0.03
N ILE A 293 -21.44 -14.13 0.53
CA ILE A 293 -21.17 -14.61 1.88
C ILE A 293 -21.84 -13.70 2.93
N LYS A 294 -21.81 -12.38 2.75
CA LYS A 294 -22.50 -11.41 3.61
C LYS A 294 -24.01 -11.60 3.61
N LYS A 295 -24.60 -11.89 2.45
CA LYS A 295 -26.04 -12.21 2.33
C LYS A 295 -26.44 -13.51 3.02
N MET A 296 -25.51 -14.46 3.17
CA MET A 296 -25.72 -15.69 3.94
C MET A 296 -25.68 -15.45 5.47
N GLY A 297 -25.44 -14.22 5.92
CA GLY A 297 -25.43 -13.84 7.35
C GLY A 297 -24.06 -13.88 8.00
N PHE A 298 -22.99 -14.20 7.28
CA PHE A 298 -21.61 -14.16 7.75
C PHE A 298 -21.00 -12.77 7.59
N SER A 299 -19.92 -12.51 8.32
CA SER A 299 -19.02 -11.40 8.02
C SER A 299 -17.98 -11.88 7.04
N ALA A 300 -17.75 -11.11 6.00
CA ALA A 300 -16.73 -11.40 5.00
C ALA A 300 -15.90 -10.15 4.73
N PHE A 301 -14.61 -10.33 4.55
CA PHE A 301 -13.69 -9.28 4.13
C PHE A 301 -12.62 -9.85 3.21
N SER A 302 -12.20 -9.05 2.27
CA SER A 302 -11.15 -9.39 1.32
C SER A 302 -10.04 -8.33 1.31
N LEU A 303 -8.88 -8.72 0.82
CA LEU A 303 -7.79 -7.78 0.60
C LEU A 303 -8.12 -6.78 -0.52
N VAL A 304 -8.98 -7.17 -1.45
CA VAL A 304 -9.49 -6.29 -2.51
C VAL A 304 -10.27 -5.12 -1.93
N ASP A 305 -11.14 -5.37 -0.93
CA ASP A 305 -11.86 -4.31 -0.23
C ASP A 305 -10.93 -3.42 0.59
N ALA A 306 -9.95 -4.01 1.28
CA ALA A 306 -8.94 -3.25 2.00
C ALA A 306 -8.15 -2.32 1.06
N THR A 307 -7.78 -2.81 -0.13
CA THR A 307 -7.08 -1.98 -1.14
C THR A 307 -7.99 -0.91 -1.74
N ARG A 308 -9.27 -1.18 -1.93
CA ARG A 308 -10.26 -0.19 -2.39
C ARG A 308 -10.39 0.95 -1.39
N ASN A 309 -10.60 0.64 -0.11
CA ASN A 309 -10.69 1.63 0.96
C ASN A 309 -9.41 2.45 1.08
N MET A 310 -8.26 1.80 0.95
CA MET A 310 -6.97 2.48 0.96
C MET A 310 -6.80 3.40 -0.25
N ARG A 311 -7.19 2.99 -1.47
CA ARG A 311 -7.18 3.85 -2.66
C ARG A 311 -8.09 5.06 -2.48
N GLN A 312 -9.27 4.89 -1.90
CA GLN A 312 -10.18 6.01 -1.60
C GLN A 312 -9.55 6.98 -0.60
N PHE A 313 -8.93 6.46 0.47
CA PHE A 313 -8.20 7.28 1.43
C PHE A 313 -7.08 8.08 0.76
N PHE A 314 -6.24 7.43 -0.06
CA PHE A 314 -5.17 8.13 -0.78
C PHE A 314 -5.71 9.13 -1.81
N ALA A 315 -6.80 8.83 -2.50
CA ALA A 315 -7.42 9.77 -3.44
C ALA A 315 -7.91 11.05 -2.73
N VAL A 316 -8.50 10.92 -1.53
CA VAL A 316 -8.89 12.07 -0.71
C VAL A 316 -7.65 12.84 -0.24
N LEU A 317 -6.63 12.12 0.25
CA LEU A 317 -5.36 12.73 0.68
C LEU A 317 -4.68 13.48 -0.47
N ASP A 318 -4.57 12.86 -1.65
CA ASP A 318 -4.00 13.48 -2.85
C ASP A 318 -4.79 14.73 -3.25
N GLY A 319 -6.11 14.70 -3.11
CA GLY A 319 -6.97 15.87 -3.33
C GLY A 319 -6.62 17.03 -2.39
N PHE A 320 -6.47 16.77 -1.10
CA PHE A 320 -6.01 17.79 -0.14
C PHE A 320 -4.61 18.30 -0.48
N LEU A 321 -3.68 17.43 -0.77
CA LEU A 321 -2.31 17.81 -1.13
C LEU A 321 -2.27 18.64 -2.42
N ALA A 322 -3.11 18.32 -3.40
CA ALA A 322 -3.23 19.08 -4.64
C ALA A 322 -3.78 20.48 -4.38
N ILE A 323 -4.73 20.66 -3.45
CA ILE A 323 -5.24 21.97 -3.05
C ILE A 323 -4.11 22.84 -2.45
N PHE A 324 -3.33 22.31 -1.53
CA PHE A 324 -2.20 23.05 -0.94
C PHE A 324 -1.11 23.37 -1.96
N GLY A 325 -0.79 22.43 -2.85
CA GLY A 325 0.16 22.66 -3.94
C GLY A 325 -0.34 23.74 -4.94
N SER A 326 -1.63 23.72 -5.27
CA SER A 326 -2.23 24.74 -6.14
C SER A 326 -2.28 26.12 -5.49
N LEU A 327 -2.46 26.18 -4.16
CA LEU A 327 -2.40 27.44 -3.41
C LEU A 327 -1.01 28.08 -3.50
N ALA A 328 0.06 27.26 -3.32
CA ALA A 328 1.43 27.74 -3.48
C ALA A 328 1.68 28.30 -4.89
N LEU A 329 1.14 27.63 -5.92
CA LEU A 329 1.25 28.10 -7.29
C LEU A 329 0.40 29.36 -7.55
N ALA A 330 -0.75 29.49 -6.89
CA ALA A 330 -1.58 30.70 -6.96
C ALA A 330 -0.84 31.92 -6.36
N VAL A 331 -0.10 31.75 -5.28
CA VAL A 331 0.76 32.80 -4.73
C VAL A 331 1.89 33.18 -5.72
N ALA A 332 2.51 32.18 -6.34
CA ALA A 332 3.52 32.41 -7.38
C ALA A 332 2.92 33.17 -8.60
N SER A 333 1.66 32.93 -8.94
CA SER A 333 0.97 33.60 -10.06
C SER A 333 0.85 35.11 -9.86
N ILE A 334 0.67 35.55 -8.61
CA ILE A 334 0.66 36.99 -8.29
C ILE A 334 2.04 37.60 -8.58
N GLY A 335 3.11 36.84 -8.31
CA GLY A 335 4.48 37.25 -8.67
C GLY A 335 4.65 37.45 -10.19
N ILE A 336 4.06 36.55 -11.00
CA ILE A 336 4.08 36.68 -12.48
C ILE A 336 3.39 37.96 -12.92
N VAL A 337 2.17 38.21 -12.42
CA VAL A 337 1.41 39.43 -12.74
C VAL A 337 2.22 40.68 -12.42
N ASN A 338 2.77 40.74 -11.20
CA ASN A 338 3.58 41.88 -10.76
C ASN A 338 4.82 42.10 -11.63
N THR A 339 5.53 41.01 -11.96
CA THR A 339 6.74 41.05 -12.80
C THR A 339 6.43 41.54 -14.20
N LEU A 340 5.34 41.05 -14.82
CA LEU A 340 4.94 41.46 -16.17
C LEU A 340 4.43 42.90 -16.21
N VAL A 341 3.63 43.33 -15.19
CA VAL A 341 3.18 44.72 -15.10
C VAL A 341 4.36 45.66 -15.01
N MET A 342 5.38 45.33 -14.19
CA MET A 342 6.57 46.17 -14.08
C MET A 342 7.38 46.18 -15.37
N ALA A 343 7.53 45.04 -16.06
CA ALA A 343 8.17 44.98 -17.38
C ALA A 343 7.49 45.84 -18.43
N ILE A 344 6.15 45.88 -18.40
CA ILE A 344 5.36 46.76 -19.32
C ILE A 344 5.65 48.23 -19.01
N LEU A 345 5.70 48.62 -17.74
CA LEU A 345 5.95 50.01 -17.36
C LEU A 345 7.39 50.45 -17.78
N GLU A 346 8.40 49.57 -17.57
CA GLU A 346 9.79 49.85 -17.96
C GLU A 346 9.97 49.98 -19.47
N ARG A 347 9.27 49.13 -20.26
CA ARG A 347 9.39 49.09 -21.73
C ARG A 347 8.28 49.82 -22.45
N ARG A 348 7.56 50.73 -21.75
CA ARG A 348 6.39 51.44 -22.32
C ARG A 348 6.69 52.17 -23.62
N ARG A 349 7.87 52.81 -23.69
CA ARG A 349 8.34 53.53 -24.88
C ARG A 349 8.63 52.59 -26.06
N GLU A 350 9.21 51.45 -25.80
CA GLU A 350 9.50 50.43 -26.82
C GLU A 350 8.19 49.87 -27.42
N ILE A 351 7.23 49.58 -26.57
CA ILE A 351 5.88 49.14 -26.99
C ILE A 351 5.21 50.25 -27.86
N GLY A 352 5.35 51.51 -27.45
CA GLY A 352 4.85 52.65 -28.23
C GLY A 352 5.47 52.75 -29.61
N ILE A 353 6.78 52.58 -29.73
CA ILE A 353 7.51 52.55 -30.99
C ILE A 353 7.06 51.38 -31.85
N MET A 354 6.98 50.15 -31.31
CA MET A 354 6.51 48.99 -32.06
C MET A 354 5.10 49.23 -32.65
N LYS A 355 4.17 49.79 -31.87
CA LYS A 355 2.82 50.10 -32.35
C LYS A 355 2.80 51.21 -33.36
N ALA A 356 3.64 52.24 -33.23
CA ALA A 356 3.77 53.31 -34.21
C ALA A 356 4.34 52.80 -35.55
N LEU A 357 5.17 51.74 -35.52
CA LEU A 357 5.69 51.04 -36.71
C LEU A 357 4.70 50.00 -37.28
N GLY A 358 3.49 49.87 -36.71
CA GLY A 358 2.43 49.00 -37.24
C GLY A 358 2.25 47.66 -36.58
N ALA A 359 2.84 47.40 -35.41
CA ALA A 359 2.54 46.22 -34.65
C ALA A 359 1.11 46.21 -34.15
N SER A 360 0.40 45.11 -34.37
CA SER A 360 -0.99 44.96 -33.92
C SER A 360 -1.05 44.70 -32.39
N ASP A 361 -2.21 44.90 -31.81
CA ASP A 361 -2.50 44.59 -30.39
C ASP A 361 -2.21 43.12 -30.08
N ILE A 362 -2.48 42.22 -31.05
CA ILE A 362 -2.23 40.78 -30.92
C ILE A 362 -0.71 40.52 -30.93
N ASP A 363 0.08 41.23 -31.71
CA ASP A 363 1.54 41.04 -31.73
C ASP A 363 2.15 41.40 -30.36
N VAL A 364 1.76 42.55 -29.81
CA VAL A 364 2.22 42.99 -28.48
C VAL A 364 1.76 42.07 -27.39
N GLY A 365 0.47 41.65 -27.40
CA GLY A 365 -0.10 40.71 -26.43
C GLY A 365 0.59 39.36 -26.47
N SER A 366 0.90 38.83 -27.66
CA SER A 366 1.56 37.54 -27.86
C SER A 366 2.98 37.49 -27.29
N LEU A 367 3.69 38.64 -27.32
CA LEU A 367 5.04 38.73 -26.74
C LEU A 367 5.02 38.49 -25.22
N PHE A 368 4.17 39.22 -24.51
CA PHE A 368 4.04 39.05 -23.05
C PHE A 368 3.44 37.69 -22.67
N PHE A 369 2.57 37.14 -23.52
CA PHE A 369 2.03 35.81 -23.34
C PHE A 369 3.10 34.75 -23.51
N ALA A 370 4.01 34.91 -24.47
CA ALA A 370 5.16 34.03 -24.63
C ALA A 370 6.16 34.14 -23.48
N GLU A 371 6.39 35.34 -22.93
CA GLU A 371 7.20 35.54 -21.73
C GLU A 371 6.63 34.82 -20.53
N ALA A 372 5.30 34.92 -20.28
CA ALA A 372 4.62 34.19 -19.22
C ALA A 372 4.73 32.68 -19.39
N GLY A 373 4.52 32.18 -20.62
CA GLY A 373 4.65 30.76 -20.94
C GLY A 373 6.06 30.22 -20.73
N ALA A 374 7.07 30.99 -21.11
CA ALA A 374 8.48 30.65 -20.91
C ALA A 374 8.85 30.59 -19.41
N MET A 375 8.37 31.56 -18.60
CA MET A 375 8.52 31.50 -17.13
C MET A 375 7.87 30.24 -16.52
N GLY A 376 6.66 29.89 -17.00
CA GLY A 376 5.95 28.69 -16.59
C GLY A 376 6.68 27.40 -16.96
N LEU A 377 7.24 27.34 -18.18
CA LEU A 377 8.01 26.18 -18.65
C LEU A 377 9.29 25.99 -17.82
N VAL A 378 10.09 27.05 -17.69
CA VAL A 378 11.36 27.00 -16.94
C VAL A 378 11.09 26.76 -15.46
N GLY A 379 10.14 27.49 -14.88
CA GLY A 379 9.74 27.31 -13.46
C GLY A 379 9.19 25.91 -13.20
N GLY A 380 8.36 25.38 -14.11
CA GLY A 380 7.83 24.03 -14.05
C GLY A 380 8.92 22.96 -14.11
N ALA A 381 9.85 23.08 -15.08
CA ALA A 381 10.97 22.14 -15.22
C ALA A 381 11.89 22.15 -13.99
N LEU A 382 12.27 23.35 -13.52
CA LEU A 382 13.06 23.49 -12.30
C LEU A 382 12.32 22.98 -11.05
N GLY A 383 11.00 23.24 -10.96
CA GLY A 383 10.17 22.75 -9.85
C GLY A 383 10.08 21.22 -9.80
N VAL A 384 9.87 20.57 -10.93
CA VAL A 384 9.89 19.10 -11.04
C VAL A 384 11.25 18.55 -10.62
N THR A 385 12.34 19.16 -11.10
CA THR A 385 13.71 18.75 -10.75
C THR A 385 13.95 18.88 -9.24
N LEU A 386 13.54 20.00 -8.63
CA LEU A 386 13.65 20.21 -7.19
C LEU A 386 12.79 19.20 -6.42
N GLY A 387 11.55 18.96 -6.83
CA GLY A 387 10.67 17.97 -6.22
C GLY A 387 11.25 16.54 -6.30
N TRP A 388 11.88 16.20 -7.42
CA TRP A 388 12.57 14.92 -7.59
C TRP A 388 13.79 14.79 -6.67
N VAL A 389 14.61 15.83 -6.57
CA VAL A 389 15.79 15.88 -5.67
C VAL A 389 15.36 15.74 -4.22
N ILE A 390 14.35 16.52 -3.78
CA ILE A 390 13.79 16.44 -2.42
C ILE A 390 13.32 15.02 -2.13
N GLY A 391 12.59 14.41 -3.07
CA GLY A 391 12.12 13.04 -2.93
C GLY A 391 13.25 12.02 -2.79
N HIS A 392 14.33 12.17 -3.53
CA HIS A 392 15.52 11.32 -3.40
C HIS A 392 16.19 11.46 -2.03
N VAL A 393 16.33 12.68 -1.54
CA VAL A 393 16.91 12.95 -0.22
C VAL A 393 16.05 12.35 0.89
N ILE A 394 14.72 12.53 0.83
CA ILE A 394 13.79 11.94 1.81
C ILE A 394 13.85 10.42 1.75
N ASN A 395 13.82 9.83 0.56
CA ASN A 395 13.87 8.36 0.39
C ASN A 395 15.19 7.78 0.92
N PHE A 396 16.30 8.46 0.69
CA PHE A 396 17.61 8.09 1.22
C PHE A 396 17.62 8.14 2.76
N GLY A 397 17.17 9.24 3.36
CA GLY A 397 17.10 9.40 4.82
C GLY A 397 16.17 8.37 5.48
N THR A 398 15.01 8.10 4.84
CA THR A 398 14.07 7.08 5.34
C THR A 398 14.67 5.69 5.29
N ASN A 399 15.40 5.34 4.23
CA ASN A 399 16.04 4.03 4.12
C ASN A 399 17.16 3.83 5.16
N ILE A 400 17.92 4.88 5.47
CA ILE A 400 18.89 4.83 6.58
C ILE A 400 18.17 4.55 7.90
N TYR A 401 17.07 5.26 8.17
CA TYR A 401 16.29 5.06 9.40
C TYR A 401 15.70 3.64 9.48
N LEU A 402 15.10 3.15 8.38
CA LEU A 402 14.55 1.80 8.31
C LEU A 402 15.62 0.71 8.54
N GLN A 403 16.81 0.89 7.96
CA GLN A 403 17.93 -0.02 8.17
C GLN A 403 18.38 -0.07 9.65
N HIS A 404 18.39 1.07 10.34
CA HIS A 404 18.70 1.11 11.79
C HIS A 404 17.64 0.38 12.64
N GLN A 405 16.41 0.29 12.16
CA GLN A 405 15.31 -0.42 12.81
C GLN A 405 15.15 -1.88 12.32
N ASN A 406 16.09 -2.41 11.52
CA ASN A 406 16.02 -3.74 10.91
C ASN A 406 14.80 -3.96 9.99
N PHE A 407 14.26 -2.89 9.39
CA PHE A 407 13.21 -3.00 8.38
C PHE A 407 13.82 -3.04 6.98
N PRO A 408 13.22 -3.80 6.04
CA PRO A 408 13.68 -3.82 4.66
C PRO A 408 13.54 -2.44 4.00
N PRO A 409 14.42 -2.09 3.04
CA PRO A 409 14.37 -0.82 2.35
C PRO A 409 13.02 -0.64 1.64
N ALA A 410 12.50 0.58 1.67
CA ALA A 410 11.21 0.91 1.09
C ALA A 410 11.32 2.13 0.17
N GLN A 411 10.74 2.05 -1.01
CA GLN A 411 10.59 3.20 -1.90
C GLN A 411 9.26 3.90 -1.57
N ILE A 412 9.36 4.98 -0.77
CA ILE A 412 8.20 5.76 -0.33
C ILE A 412 7.86 6.86 -1.34
N TRP A 413 8.80 7.18 -2.23
CA TRP A 413 8.70 8.27 -3.18
C TRP A 413 8.67 7.76 -4.61
N SER A 414 7.66 8.18 -5.37
CA SER A 414 7.54 7.79 -6.77
C SER A 414 7.11 8.99 -7.62
N VAL A 415 7.92 9.31 -8.63
CA VAL A 415 7.64 10.39 -9.60
C VAL A 415 7.39 9.75 -10.97
N PRO A 416 6.15 9.35 -11.26
CA PRO A 416 5.82 8.80 -12.57
C PRO A 416 5.88 9.87 -13.66
N LEU A 417 6.19 9.48 -14.89
CA LEU A 417 6.35 10.39 -16.02
C LEU A 417 5.12 11.26 -16.30
N TRP A 418 3.90 10.70 -16.10
CA TRP A 418 2.66 11.46 -16.27
C TRP A 418 2.57 12.63 -15.30
N LEU A 419 3.06 12.48 -14.05
CA LEU A 419 3.08 13.55 -13.05
C LEU A 419 4.05 14.67 -13.47
N VAL A 420 5.22 14.30 -14.00
CA VAL A 420 6.20 15.27 -14.56
C VAL A 420 5.55 16.12 -15.64
N LEU A 421 4.93 15.45 -16.63
CA LEU A 421 4.30 16.14 -17.76
C LEU A 421 3.11 17.00 -17.32
N SER A 422 2.26 16.47 -16.43
CA SER A 422 1.11 17.20 -15.93
C SER A 422 1.50 18.41 -15.07
N ALA A 423 2.55 18.31 -14.26
CA ALA A 423 3.03 19.40 -13.42
C ALA A 423 3.61 20.54 -14.27
N ILE A 424 4.40 20.23 -15.32
CA ILE A 424 4.91 21.22 -16.26
C ILE A 424 3.76 21.86 -17.04
N ALA A 425 2.85 21.07 -17.57
CA ALA A 425 1.67 21.59 -18.29
C ALA A 425 0.82 22.50 -17.41
N PHE A 426 0.58 22.10 -16.16
CA PHE A 426 -0.17 22.90 -15.19
C PHE A 426 0.55 24.21 -14.87
N SER A 427 1.87 24.19 -14.68
CA SER A 427 2.68 25.39 -14.49
C SER A 427 2.56 26.37 -15.68
N ILE A 428 2.63 25.85 -16.91
CA ILE A 428 2.48 26.67 -18.12
C ILE A 428 1.07 27.30 -18.16
N ILE A 429 0.02 26.49 -17.90
CA ILE A 429 -1.37 26.99 -17.93
C ILE A 429 -1.56 28.09 -16.89
N VAL A 430 -1.10 27.90 -15.66
CA VAL A 430 -1.22 28.90 -14.60
C VAL A 430 -0.45 30.18 -14.95
N SER A 431 0.75 30.04 -15.51
CA SER A 431 1.57 31.18 -15.93
C SER A 431 0.94 31.95 -17.09
N LEU A 432 0.36 31.25 -18.07
CA LEU A 432 -0.36 31.87 -19.17
C LEU A 432 -1.63 32.60 -18.67
N LEU A 433 -2.39 32.01 -17.78
CA LEU A 433 -3.56 32.64 -17.18
C LEU A 433 -3.17 33.88 -16.37
N SER A 434 -2.08 33.82 -15.61
CA SER A 434 -1.55 34.95 -14.85
C SER A 434 -1.07 36.09 -15.76
N GLY A 435 -0.45 35.72 -16.90
CA GLY A 435 0.03 36.65 -17.92
C GLY A 435 -1.09 37.33 -18.75
N LEU A 436 -2.31 36.78 -18.71
CA LEU A 436 -3.39 37.24 -19.57
C LEU A 436 -3.77 38.72 -19.31
N TYR A 437 -3.94 39.07 -18.03
CA TYR A 437 -4.29 40.44 -17.62
C TYR A 437 -3.20 41.46 -18.05
N PRO A 438 -1.92 41.30 -17.70
CA PRO A 438 -0.88 42.24 -18.12
C PRO A 438 -0.70 42.27 -19.66
N ALA A 439 -0.77 41.16 -20.35
CA ALA A 439 -0.68 41.10 -21.81
C ALA A 439 -1.79 41.94 -22.49
N PHE A 440 -3.03 41.80 -22.01
CA PHE A 440 -4.15 42.65 -22.51
C PHE A 440 -3.91 44.12 -22.22
N ARG A 441 -3.37 44.46 -21.08
CA ARG A 441 -3.08 45.84 -20.71
C ARG A 441 -1.97 46.43 -21.58
N ALA A 442 -0.93 45.67 -21.89
CA ALA A 442 0.14 46.05 -22.81
C ALA A 442 -0.38 46.27 -24.25
N ALA A 443 -1.24 45.34 -24.70
CA ALA A 443 -1.82 45.37 -26.03
C ALA A 443 -2.64 46.65 -26.28
N ARG A 444 -3.31 47.19 -25.25
CA ARG A 444 -4.17 48.40 -25.35
C ARG A 444 -3.44 49.72 -25.05
N LEU A 445 -2.12 49.72 -24.93
CA LEU A 445 -1.34 50.95 -24.74
C LEU A 445 -1.50 51.88 -25.99
N ASP A 446 -1.83 53.14 -25.74
CA ASP A 446 -1.89 54.17 -26.77
C ASP A 446 -0.43 54.59 -27.15
N PRO A 447 -0.02 54.43 -28.43
CA PRO A 447 1.31 54.79 -28.86
C PRO A 447 1.66 56.26 -28.65
N VAL A 448 0.66 57.17 -28.79
CA VAL A 448 0.89 58.62 -28.63
C VAL A 448 1.18 58.93 -27.16
N GLN A 449 0.44 58.35 -26.24
CA GLN A 449 0.68 58.54 -24.81
C GLN A 449 1.97 57.84 -24.35
N ALA A 450 2.32 56.69 -24.94
CA ALA A 450 3.53 55.94 -24.60
C ALA A 450 4.82 56.70 -25.02
N LEU A 451 4.76 57.48 -26.10
CA LEU A 451 5.90 58.26 -26.59
C LEU A 451 5.99 59.66 -25.96
N ARG A 452 4.89 60.18 -25.39
CA ARG A 452 4.82 61.50 -24.74
C ARG A 452 5.25 61.51 -23.26
N TYR A 453 5.38 60.35 -22.66
CA TYR A 453 5.79 60.20 -21.25
C TYR A 453 7.33 60.32 -21.15
N GLU A 454 7.81 61.41 -20.58
CA GLU A 454 9.15 61.57 -20.03
C GLU A 454 9.27 60.90 -18.66
#